data_de32c9bd0b8e81d4ff5854483bf28b51
#
_entry.id   de32c9bd0b8e81d4ff5854483bf28b51
#
_cell.length_a   1.000
_cell.length_b   1.000
_cell.length_c   1.000
_cell.angle_alpha   90.00
_cell.angle_beta   90.00
_cell.angle_gamma   90.00
#
_symmetry.space_group_name_H-M   'P 1'
#
loop_
_entity.id
_entity.type
_entity.pdbx_description
1 polymer ?
#
loop_
_entity_poly.entity_id
_entity_poly.type
_entity_poly.pdbx_seq_one_letter_code
_entity_poly.pdbx_strand_id
1 'polypeptide(L)' 'MKNQVYYAVYKGKNPGVYTTWRECKYQVDGISDCKYRKFNNMEGAINYVKNG' A
#
# COMPACT_ATOMS: atom_id res chain seq x y z
N MET A 1 15.96 14.65 8.83
CA MET A 1 14.64 14.46 8.57
C MET A 1 14.36 13.26 7.78
N LYS A 2 13.33 12.57 8.08
CA LYS A 2 13.01 11.41 7.39
C LYS A 2 11.76 11.56 6.63
N ASN A 3 11.68 11.06 5.43
CA ASN A 3 10.49 11.07 4.61
C ASN A 3 9.86 9.71 4.71
N GLN A 4 8.75 9.64 5.40
CA GLN A 4 8.04 8.40 5.55
C GLN A 4 7.11 8.21 4.36
N VAL A 5 7.17 7.04 3.74
CA VAL A 5 6.24 6.73 2.66
C VAL A 5 5.32 5.62 3.13
N TYR A 6 4.13 5.61 2.58
CA TYR A 6 3.12 4.63 2.93
C TYR A 6 2.64 3.95 1.65
N TYR A 7 2.65 2.63 1.65
CA TYR A 7 2.19 1.87 0.51
C TYR A 7 0.80 1.36 0.81
N ALA A 8 -0.18 1.87 0.09
CA ALA A 8 -1.56 1.47 0.30
C ALA A 8 -1.90 0.35 -0.68
N VAL A 9 -2.26 -0.79 -0.15
CA VAL A 9 -2.63 -1.93 -0.98
C VAL A 9 -4.14 -2.07 -0.94
N TYR A 10 -4.78 -1.78 -2.06
CA TYR A 10 -6.23 -1.89 -2.17
C TYR A 10 -6.62 -3.32 -2.49
N LYS A 11 -5.87 -3.94 -3.37
CA LYS A 11 -6.11 -5.30 -3.77
C LYS A 11 -4.83 -6.10 -3.72
N GLY A 12 -4.82 -7.12 -2.93
CA GLY A 12 -3.64 -7.95 -2.76
C GLY A 12 -3.96 -9.04 -1.76
N LYS A 13 -2.92 -9.68 -1.27
CA LYS A 13 -3.09 -10.76 -0.32
C LYS A 13 -3.77 -10.26 0.95
N ASN A 14 -3.28 -9.17 1.50
CA ASN A 14 -3.86 -8.55 2.69
C ASN A 14 -3.90 -7.05 2.48
N PRO A 15 -5.04 -6.49 2.07
CA PRO A 15 -5.13 -5.05 1.85
C PRO A 15 -4.83 -4.28 3.12
N GLY A 16 -4.19 -3.13 2.97
CA GLY A 16 -3.82 -2.32 4.12
C GLY A 16 -2.74 -1.33 3.76
N VAL A 17 -2.22 -0.66 4.79
CA VAL A 17 -1.16 0.31 4.61
C VAL A 17 0.13 -0.26 5.16
N TYR A 18 1.17 -0.22 4.34
CA TYR A 18 2.48 -0.74 4.71
C TYR A 18 3.51 0.35 4.59
N THR A 19 4.53 0.30 5.43
CA THR A 19 5.52 1.36 5.46
C THR A 19 6.82 1.00 4.76
N THR A 20 6.97 -0.23 4.31
CA THR A 20 8.15 -0.64 3.56
C THR A 20 7.73 -1.29 2.27
N TRP A 21 8.57 -1.12 1.25
CA TRP A 21 8.31 -1.75 -0.04
C TRP A 21 8.31 -3.26 0.07
N ARG A 22 9.16 -3.77 0.93
CA ARG A 22 9.26 -5.20 1.13
C ARG A 22 7.93 -5.81 1.52
N GLU A 23 7.25 -5.19 2.50
CA GLU A 23 5.95 -5.67 2.94
C GLU A 23 4.90 -5.50 1.86
N CYS A 24 4.93 -4.36 1.18
CA CYS A 24 3.99 -4.10 0.11
C CYS A 24 4.15 -5.13 -1.01
N LYS A 25 5.39 -5.38 -1.38
CA LYS A 25 5.68 -6.33 -2.44
C LYS A 25 5.16 -7.72 -2.08
N TYR A 26 5.31 -8.09 -0.83
CA TYR A 26 4.84 -9.39 -0.37
C TYR A 26 3.34 -9.55 -0.57
N GLN A 27 2.60 -8.46 -0.38
CA GLN A 27 1.15 -8.50 -0.51
C GLN A 27 0.69 -8.59 -1.96
N VAL A 28 1.47 -8.04 -2.88
CA VAL A 28 1.06 -8.00 -4.29
C VAL A 28 1.78 -9.03 -5.15
N ASP A 29 2.84 -9.64 -4.62
CA ASP A 29 3.62 -10.59 -5.37
C ASP A 29 2.78 -11.83 -5.68
N GLY A 30 2.75 -12.22 -6.93
CA GLY A 30 1.98 -13.38 -7.34
C GLY A 30 0.51 -13.11 -7.52
N ILE A 31 0.08 -11.87 -7.29
CA ILE A 31 -1.32 -11.50 -7.46
C ILE A 31 -1.46 -10.79 -8.80
N SER A 32 -2.16 -11.37 -9.71
CA SER A 32 -2.25 -10.81 -11.06
C SER A 32 -3.15 -9.58 -11.12
N ASP A 33 -4.05 -9.44 -10.18
CA ASP A 33 -4.99 -8.33 -10.20
C ASP A 33 -4.79 -7.42 -9.00
N CYS A 34 -3.53 -7.15 -8.66
CA CYS A 34 -3.23 -6.34 -7.50
C CYS A 34 -3.38 -4.85 -7.83
N LYS A 35 -3.65 -4.07 -6.78
CA LYS A 35 -3.78 -2.64 -6.93
C LYS A 35 -3.21 -1.98 -5.70
N TYR A 36 -2.22 -1.10 -5.88
CA TYR A 36 -1.57 -0.44 -4.77
C TYR A 36 -1.00 0.89 -5.23
N ARG A 37 -0.66 1.73 -4.27
CA ARG A 37 -0.11 3.03 -4.58
C ARG A 37 0.71 3.55 -3.41
N LYS A 38 1.71 4.36 -3.73
CA LYS A 38 2.58 4.97 -2.73
C LYS A 38 2.08 6.35 -2.36
N PHE A 39 2.09 6.67 -1.08
CA PHE A 39 1.65 7.95 -0.58
C PHE A 39 2.69 8.55 0.35
N ASN A 40 2.64 9.86 0.50
CA ASN A 40 3.53 10.55 1.42
C ASN A 40 2.90 10.78 2.78
N ASN A 41 1.61 10.51 2.90
CA ASN A 41 0.92 10.68 4.17
C ASN A 41 -0.03 9.52 4.41
N MET A 42 -0.27 9.27 5.69
CA MET A 42 -1.08 8.14 6.09
C MET A 42 -2.54 8.29 5.68
N GLU A 43 -3.04 9.51 5.77
CA GLU A 43 -4.44 9.77 5.46
C GLU A 43 -4.77 9.40 4.02
N GLY A 44 -3.91 9.81 3.10
CA GLY A 44 -4.11 9.47 1.70
C GLY A 44 -4.07 7.97 1.47
N ALA A 45 -3.13 7.31 2.14
CA ALA A 45 -2.99 5.86 2.01
C ALA A 45 -4.23 5.15 2.53
N ILE A 46 -4.74 5.57 3.68
CA ILE A 46 -5.92 4.96 4.26
C ILE A 46 -7.13 5.14 3.35
N ASN A 47 -7.27 6.35 2.81
CA ASN A 47 -8.38 6.62 1.90
C ASN A 47 -8.32 5.74 0.66
N TYR A 48 -7.12 5.52 0.15
CA TYR A 48 -6.96 4.68 -1.02
C TYR A 48 -7.38 3.24 -0.74
N VAL A 49 -7.01 2.74 0.43
CA VAL A 49 -7.37 1.37 0.80
C VAL A 49 -8.87 1.23 0.94
N LYS A 50 -9.53 2.28 1.45
CA LYS A 50 -10.98 2.23 1.63
C LYS A 50 -11.75 2.40 0.33
N ASN A 51 -11.29 3.31 -0.51
CA ASN A 51 -12.07 3.68 -1.69
C ASN A 51 -11.47 3.25 -3.02
N GLY A 52 -10.25 2.85 -3.00
CA GLY A 52 -9.59 2.43 -4.24
C GLY A 52 -9.11 3.60 -5.08
#